data_16ed390b6dc1c00cfd06bb121c77d5ac
#
_entry.id   16ed390b6dc1c00cfd06bb121c77d5ac
#
_cell.length_a   1.000
_cell.length_b   1.000
_cell.length_c   1.000
_cell.angle_alpha   90.00
_cell.angle_beta   90.00
_cell.angle_gamma   90.00
#
_symmetry.space_group_name_H-M   'P 1'
#
loop_
_entity.id
_entity.type
_entity.pdbx_description
1 polymer ?
#
loop_
_entity_poly.entity_id
_entity_poly.type
_entity_poly.pdbx_seq_one_letter_code
_entity_poly.pdbx_strand_id
1 'polypeptide(L)'
;MKIAIVGTGIAGLTAAHQLYEQHELTIFEASHYVGGHANTVDVSEGDRTLAIDTGFIVLNDWTYPHFEALLKTIDAEVYNSDMSFSVRCESTDFEWCGDGINGLILNRDNWKKLSAYKMLLEIVSFNRLANRAVEQNAANSGQLSLGE
;
A
#
# COMPACT_ATOMS: atom_id res chain seq x y z
N MET A 1 -7.39 -1.73 -35.54
CA MET A 1 -8.80 -1.74 -35.07
C MET A 1 -9.03 -0.47 -34.27
N LYS A 2 -10.30 -0.06 -34.12
CA LYS A 2 -10.68 1.01 -33.16
C LYS A 2 -11.07 0.37 -31.84
N ILE A 3 -10.47 0.78 -30.74
CA ILE A 3 -10.68 0.22 -29.41
C ILE A 3 -11.03 1.35 -28.46
N ALA A 4 -12.10 1.16 -27.68
CA ALA A 4 -12.47 2.05 -26.60
C ALA A 4 -12.00 1.45 -25.26
N ILE A 5 -11.33 2.27 -24.45
CA ILE A 5 -10.89 1.89 -23.09
C ILE A 5 -11.66 2.79 -22.12
N VAL A 6 -12.31 2.18 -21.13
CA VAL A 6 -13.09 2.90 -20.12
C VAL A 6 -12.34 2.90 -18.80
N GLY A 7 -11.99 4.09 -18.33
CA GLY A 7 -11.22 4.34 -17.13
C GLY A 7 -9.72 4.46 -17.39
N THR A 8 -9.08 5.42 -16.70
CA THR A 8 -7.64 5.69 -16.74
C THR A 8 -6.90 5.26 -15.49
N GLY A 9 -7.45 4.30 -14.75
CA GLY A 9 -6.71 3.61 -13.71
C GLY A 9 -5.61 2.72 -14.30
N ILE A 10 -4.82 2.08 -13.45
CA ILE A 10 -3.66 1.28 -13.85
C ILE A 10 -4.00 0.22 -14.92
N ALA A 11 -5.15 -0.43 -14.83
CA ALA A 11 -5.58 -1.43 -15.81
C ALA A 11 -5.84 -0.83 -17.20
N GLY A 12 -6.56 0.31 -17.25
CA GLY A 12 -6.85 0.99 -18.51
C GLY A 12 -5.60 1.58 -19.16
N LEU A 13 -4.73 2.21 -18.37
CA LEU A 13 -3.47 2.77 -18.86
C LEU A 13 -2.50 1.66 -19.33
N THR A 14 -2.41 0.54 -18.61
CA THR A 14 -1.60 -0.60 -19.04
C THR A 14 -2.12 -1.18 -20.36
N ALA A 15 -3.45 -1.35 -20.50
CA ALA A 15 -4.04 -1.82 -21.75
C ALA A 15 -3.77 -0.84 -22.89
N ALA A 16 -3.90 0.46 -22.64
CA ALA A 16 -3.57 1.49 -23.63
C ALA A 16 -2.10 1.42 -24.06
N HIS A 17 -1.19 1.31 -23.10
CA HIS A 17 0.25 1.19 -23.37
C HIS A 17 0.62 -0.04 -24.19
N GLN A 18 -0.07 -1.15 -24.02
CA GLN A 18 0.17 -2.37 -24.77
C GLN A 18 -0.40 -2.33 -26.21
N LEU A 19 -1.40 -1.51 -26.46
CA LEU A 19 -2.19 -1.54 -27.69
C LEU A 19 -1.98 -0.33 -28.62
N TYR A 20 -1.41 0.79 -28.13
CA TYR A 20 -1.41 2.07 -28.84
C TYR A 20 -0.62 2.04 -30.16
N GLU A 21 0.42 1.23 -30.27
CA GLU A 21 1.21 1.13 -31.48
C GLU A 21 0.50 0.41 -32.65
N GLN A 22 -0.45 -0.48 -32.31
CA GLN A 22 -1.10 -1.35 -33.30
C GLN A 22 -2.56 -0.97 -33.55
N HIS A 23 -3.15 -0.14 -32.69
CA HIS A 23 -4.57 0.16 -32.72
C HIS A 23 -4.86 1.66 -32.49
N GLU A 24 -5.98 2.11 -33.06
CA GLU A 24 -6.52 3.44 -32.78
C GLU A 24 -7.33 3.38 -31.48
N LEU A 25 -6.83 4.07 -30.43
CA LEU A 25 -7.42 4.01 -29.11
C LEU A 25 -8.21 5.27 -28.80
N THR A 26 -9.35 5.09 -28.15
CA THR A 26 -10.11 6.16 -27.51
C THR A 26 -10.26 5.80 -26.03
N ILE A 27 -9.79 6.67 -25.14
CA ILE A 27 -9.86 6.45 -23.70
C ILE A 27 -10.90 7.39 -23.10
N PHE A 28 -11.80 6.85 -22.28
CA PHE A 28 -12.84 7.58 -21.57
C PHE A 28 -12.55 7.58 -20.08
N GLU A 29 -12.53 8.77 -19.48
CA GLU A 29 -12.35 8.96 -18.04
C GLU A 29 -13.53 9.77 -17.48
N ALA A 30 -14.06 9.33 -16.33
CA ALA A 30 -15.16 9.98 -15.65
C ALA A 30 -14.68 11.11 -14.71
N SER A 31 -13.47 11.01 -14.22
CA SER A 31 -12.83 12.00 -13.35
C SER A 31 -12.23 13.15 -14.14
N HIS A 32 -11.86 14.21 -13.44
CA HIS A 32 -11.15 15.37 -14.01
C HIS A 32 -9.62 15.15 -14.09
N TYR A 33 -9.11 14.03 -13.63
CA TYR A 33 -7.70 13.65 -13.70
C TYR A 33 -7.51 12.20 -14.17
N VAL A 34 -6.33 11.91 -14.67
CA VAL A 34 -5.90 10.58 -15.15
C VAL A 34 -5.09 9.88 -14.05
N GLY A 35 -5.25 8.56 -13.91
CA GLY A 35 -4.46 7.77 -12.96
C GLY A 35 -5.30 6.90 -12.02
N GLY A 36 -6.60 7.20 -11.87
CA GLY A 36 -7.48 6.44 -10.98
C GLY A 36 -7.05 6.56 -9.52
N HIS A 37 -6.66 5.44 -8.89
CA HIS A 37 -6.18 5.45 -7.50
C HIS A 37 -4.77 6.05 -7.35
N ALA A 38 -3.92 5.95 -8.37
CA ALA A 38 -2.64 6.64 -8.41
C ALA A 38 -2.86 8.13 -8.65
N ASN A 39 -2.35 8.98 -7.77
CA ASN A 39 -2.53 10.41 -7.86
C ASN A 39 -1.34 11.16 -7.28
N THR A 40 -0.78 12.05 -8.09
CA THR A 40 0.31 12.93 -7.70
C THR A 40 -0.18 14.38 -7.77
N VAL A 41 0.09 15.16 -6.76
CA VAL A 41 -0.30 16.57 -6.65
C VAL A 41 0.93 17.45 -6.60
N ASP A 42 0.97 18.46 -7.44
CA ASP A 42 2.00 19.47 -7.42
C ASP A 42 1.74 20.50 -6.30
N VAL A 43 2.69 20.62 -5.39
CA VAL A 43 2.67 21.57 -4.28
C VAL A 43 3.78 22.58 -4.44
N SER A 44 3.43 23.87 -4.43
CA SER A 44 4.40 24.96 -4.48
C SER A 44 4.89 25.30 -3.07
N GLU A 45 6.20 25.24 -2.87
CA GLU A 45 6.88 25.65 -1.64
C GLU A 45 7.95 26.70 -1.98
N GLY A 46 7.63 27.98 -1.82
CA GLY A 46 8.47 29.07 -2.28
C GLY A 46 8.69 29.03 -3.80
N ASP A 47 9.95 28.95 -4.22
CA ASP A 47 10.33 28.88 -5.64
C ASP A 47 10.41 27.43 -6.19
N ARG A 48 10.01 26.44 -5.40
CA ARG A 48 10.05 25.02 -5.79
C ARG A 48 8.64 24.46 -5.98
N THR A 49 8.50 23.61 -6.98
CA THR A 49 7.32 22.74 -7.13
C THR A 49 7.72 21.32 -6.77
N LEU A 50 6.99 20.74 -5.84
CA LEU A 50 7.19 19.37 -5.37
C LEU A 50 6.02 18.51 -5.88
N ALA A 51 6.34 17.44 -6.57
CA ALA A 51 5.37 16.41 -6.95
C ALA A 51 5.19 15.45 -5.75
N ILE A 52 3.99 15.44 -5.17
CA ILE A 52 3.68 14.65 -3.98
C ILE A 52 2.67 13.57 -4.33
N ASP A 53 3.06 12.32 -4.16
CA ASP A 53 2.16 11.19 -4.34
C ASP A 53 1.17 11.12 -3.18
N THR A 54 -0.12 11.17 -3.52
CA THR A 54 -1.24 11.13 -2.57
C THR A 54 -2.07 9.85 -2.68
N GLY A 55 -1.84 9.05 -3.73
CA GLY A 55 -2.50 7.77 -3.95
C GLY A 55 -1.54 6.72 -4.50
N PHE A 56 -1.60 5.50 -3.93
CA PHE A 56 -0.70 4.40 -4.25
C PHE A 56 0.78 4.76 -4.08
N ILE A 57 1.13 5.23 -2.90
CA ILE A 57 2.45 5.79 -2.58
C ILE A 57 3.53 4.76 -2.30
N VAL A 58 3.18 3.48 -2.11
CA VAL A 58 4.13 2.41 -1.77
C VAL A 58 3.79 1.13 -2.50
N LEU A 59 4.82 0.47 -3.00
CA LEU A 59 4.75 -0.88 -3.57
C LEU A 59 5.88 -1.75 -2.99
N ASN A 60 5.77 -3.07 -3.15
CA ASN A 60 6.87 -3.99 -2.90
C ASN A 60 7.12 -4.88 -4.13
N ASP A 61 8.34 -5.34 -4.28
CA ASP A 61 8.84 -6.08 -5.43
C ASP A 61 8.25 -7.50 -5.56
N TRP A 62 7.88 -8.12 -4.45
CA TRP A 62 7.45 -9.51 -4.43
C TRP A 62 5.94 -9.72 -4.61
N THR A 63 5.09 -8.73 -4.29
CA THR A 63 3.62 -8.85 -4.49
C THR A 63 3.12 -8.19 -5.78
N TYR A 64 3.94 -7.33 -6.43
CA TYR A 64 3.56 -6.58 -7.63
C TYR A 64 4.47 -6.84 -8.84
N PRO A 65 4.77 -8.11 -9.22
CA PRO A 65 5.76 -8.39 -10.26
C PRO A 65 5.39 -7.81 -11.64
N HIS A 66 4.11 -7.80 -12.00
CA HIS A 66 3.66 -7.24 -13.28
C HIS A 66 3.69 -5.71 -13.28
N PHE A 67 3.40 -5.09 -12.14
CA PHE A 67 3.47 -3.64 -12.02
C PHE A 67 4.93 -3.16 -12.03
N GLU A 68 5.81 -3.85 -11.35
CA GLU A 68 7.25 -3.59 -11.41
C GLU A 68 7.79 -3.71 -12.85
N ALA A 69 7.36 -4.72 -13.60
CA ALA A 69 7.71 -4.87 -14.99
C ALA A 69 7.20 -3.70 -15.86
N LEU A 70 5.99 -3.22 -15.61
CA LEU A 70 5.46 -2.03 -16.28
C LEU A 70 6.30 -0.79 -15.97
N LEU A 71 6.61 -0.52 -14.68
CA LEU A 71 7.43 0.62 -14.28
C LEU A 71 8.79 0.62 -14.97
N LYS A 72 9.44 -0.54 -15.06
CA LYS A 72 10.69 -0.71 -15.81
C LYS A 72 10.53 -0.43 -17.31
N THR A 73 9.40 -0.82 -17.90
CA THR A 73 9.14 -0.62 -19.35
C THR A 73 8.94 0.86 -19.68
N ILE A 74 8.32 1.62 -18.78
CA ILE A 74 8.07 3.06 -18.95
C ILE A 74 9.18 3.93 -18.35
N ASP A 75 10.26 3.33 -17.85
CA ASP A 75 11.39 4.02 -17.20
C ASP A 75 10.97 4.92 -16.03
N ALA A 76 10.03 4.44 -15.23
CA ALA A 76 9.55 5.17 -14.06
C ALA A 76 10.55 5.08 -12.91
N GLU A 77 10.90 6.23 -12.33
CA GLU A 77 11.79 6.27 -11.16
C GLU A 77 11.07 5.73 -9.91
N VAL A 78 11.76 4.84 -9.19
CA VAL A 78 11.29 4.23 -7.95
C VAL A 78 12.37 4.39 -6.88
N TYR A 79 11.97 4.84 -5.69
CA TYR A 79 12.87 5.04 -4.57
C TYR A 79 12.57 4.07 -3.42
N ASN A 80 13.61 3.65 -2.71
CA ASN A 80 13.41 2.87 -1.50
C ASN A 80 12.72 3.71 -0.43
N SER A 81 11.69 3.16 0.18
CA SER A 81 10.89 3.81 1.20
C SER A 81 10.78 2.92 2.44
N ASP A 82 10.85 3.52 3.61
CA ASP A 82 10.57 2.84 4.87
C ASP A 82 9.09 3.02 5.22
N MET A 83 8.35 1.90 5.23
CA MET A 83 6.98 1.90 5.73
C MET A 83 7.00 1.81 7.25
N SER A 84 6.59 2.88 7.90
CA SER A 84 6.36 2.89 9.35
C SER A 84 4.87 3.01 9.66
N PHE A 85 4.46 2.33 10.71
CA PHE A 85 3.12 2.41 11.27
C PHE A 85 3.22 2.80 12.74
N SER A 86 2.51 3.82 13.16
CA SER A 86 2.50 4.25 14.55
C SER A 86 1.09 4.46 15.07
N VAL A 87 0.89 4.18 16.35
CA VAL A 87 -0.36 4.37 17.07
C VAL A 87 -0.11 5.19 18.32
N ARG A 88 -0.95 6.20 18.53
CA ARG A 88 -1.06 6.93 19.77
C ARG A 88 -2.49 6.83 20.29
N CYS A 89 -2.65 6.38 21.52
CA CYS A 89 -3.92 6.33 22.22
C CYS A 89 -3.90 7.37 23.37
N GLU A 90 -4.59 8.49 23.18
CA GLU A 90 -4.59 9.59 24.15
C GLU A 90 -5.23 9.20 25.49
N SER A 91 -6.27 8.35 25.47
CA SER A 91 -6.96 7.92 26.69
C SER A 91 -6.11 7.06 27.62
N THR A 92 -5.12 6.35 27.11
CA THR A 92 -4.21 5.47 27.86
C THR A 92 -2.77 5.98 27.89
N ASP A 93 -2.51 7.08 27.20
CA ASP A 93 -1.16 7.62 26.94
C ASP A 93 -0.21 6.52 26.43
N PHE A 94 -0.73 5.68 25.53
CA PHE A 94 0.01 4.59 24.93
C PHE A 94 0.49 4.99 23.53
N GLU A 95 1.78 4.85 23.29
CA GLU A 95 2.38 5.09 21.98
C GLU A 95 3.18 3.86 21.55
N TRP A 96 3.02 3.48 20.28
CA TRP A 96 3.77 2.38 19.68
C TRP A 96 4.00 2.65 18.20
N CYS A 97 5.15 2.22 17.69
CA CYS A 97 5.38 2.17 16.25
C CYS A 97 5.80 0.76 15.82
N GLY A 98 5.55 0.45 14.55
CA GLY A 98 5.75 -0.88 13.97
C GLY A 98 7.20 -1.28 13.73
N ASP A 99 8.16 -0.52 14.25
CA ASP A 99 9.59 -0.80 14.16
C ASP A 99 10.07 -1.84 15.20
N GLY A 100 9.31 -2.91 15.33
CA GLY A 100 9.60 -4.04 16.20
C GLY A 100 9.64 -3.66 17.70
N ILE A 101 10.62 -4.23 18.43
CA ILE A 101 10.80 -3.96 19.86
C ILE A 101 11.20 -2.50 20.11
N ASN A 102 11.95 -1.89 19.18
CA ASN A 102 12.37 -0.51 19.29
C ASN A 102 11.19 0.45 19.36
N GLY A 103 10.11 0.16 18.63
CA GLY A 103 8.89 0.96 18.68
C GLY A 103 8.19 1.04 20.03
N LEU A 104 8.39 0.03 20.89
CA LEU A 104 7.89 0.04 22.26
C LEU A 104 8.78 0.85 23.20
N ILE A 105 10.08 0.93 22.89
CA ILE A 105 11.10 1.59 23.72
C ILE A 105 11.00 3.11 23.62
N LEU A 106 10.42 3.65 22.56
CA LEU A 106 10.31 5.09 22.33
C LEU A 106 9.57 5.81 23.46
N ASN A 107 8.55 5.19 24.03
CA ASN A 107 7.91 5.71 25.24
C ASN A 107 8.28 4.84 26.45
N ARG A 108 9.16 5.35 27.33
CA ARG A 108 9.63 4.63 28.53
C ARG A 108 8.51 4.24 29.49
N ASP A 109 7.38 4.93 29.49
CA ASP A 109 6.25 4.62 30.33
C ASP A 109 5.46 3.38 29.86
N ASN A 110 5.61 2.98 28.61
CA ASN A 110 5.05 1.71 28.12
C ASN A 110 5.59 0.49 28.86
N TRP A 111 6.83 0.53 29.34
CA TRP A 111 7.44 -0.58 30.08
C TRP A 111 6.75 -0.87 31.41
N LYS A 112 6.04 0.12 31.97
CA LYS A 112 5.27 -0.02 33.22
C LYS A 112 3.84 -0.51 32.96
N LYS A 113 3.40 -0.54 31.70
CA LYS A 113 2.03 -0.88 31.32
C LYS A 113 1.93 -2.36 30.94
N LEU A 114 1.17 -3.14 31.73
CA LEU A 114 0.91 -4.55 31.43
C LEU A 114 0.25 -4.74 30.07
N SER A 115 -0.51 -3.76 29.59
CA SER A 115 -1.15 -3.73 28.28
C SER A 115 -0.14 -3.79 27.11
N ALA A 116 1.05 -3.20 27.28
CA ALA A 116 2.10 -3.25 26.26
C ALA A 116 2.61 -4.69 26.04
N TYR A 117 2.84 -5.42 27.11
CA TYR A 117 3.27 -6.83 27.04
C TYR A 117 2.17 -7.74 26.51
N LYS A 118 0.93 -7.49 26.91
CA LYS A 118 -0.23 -8.21 26.39
C LYS A 118 -0.35 -8.01 24.88
N MET A 119 -0.25 -6.77 24.38
CA MET A 119 -0.27 -6.46 22.95
C MET A 119 0.81 -7.21 22.18
N LEU A 120 2.05 -7.26 22.69
CA LEU A 120 3.13 -8.01 22.01
C LEU A 120 2.80 -9.51 21.92
N LEU A 121 2.29 -10.10 22.99
CA LEU A 121 1.89 -11.51 22.98
C LEU A 121 0.74 -11.76 22.00
N GLU A 122 -0.21 -10.84 21.93
CA GLU A 122 -1.34 -10.91 20.99
C GLU A 122 -0.86 -10.78 19.53
N ILE A 123 0.08 -9.89 19.22
CA ILE A 123 0.69 -9.77 17.88
C ILE A 123 1.38 -11.09 17.48
N VAL A 124 2.18 -11.68 18.38
CA VAL A 124 2.84 -12.96 18.10
C VAL A 124 1.82 -14.09 17.91
N SER A 125 0.80 -14.12 18.75
CA SER A 125 -0.28 -15.10 18.65
C SER A 125 -1.05 -14.95 17.34
N PHE A 126 -1.43 -13.73 16.98
CA PHE A 126 -2.11 -13.42 15.73
C PHE A 126 -1.29 -13.86 14.51
N ASN A 127 -0.01 -13.50 14.47
CA ASN A 127 0.86 -13.89 13.35
C ASN A 127 0.96 -15.43 13.22
N ARG A 128 1.04 -16.16 14.33
CA ARG A 128 1.05 -17.63 14.30
C ARG A 128 -0.28 -18.20 13.78
N LEU A 129 -1.40 -17.63 14.22
CA LEU A 129 -2.74 -18.04 13.75
C LEU A 129 -2.93 -17.71 12.27
N ALA A 130 -2.54 -16.52 11.84
CA ALA A 130 -2.63 -16.08 10.45
C ALA A 130 -1.80 -17.00 9.52
N ASN A 131 -0.56 -17.31 9.90
CA ASN A 131 0.29 -18.21 9.11
C ASN A 131 -0.33 -19.62 9.02
N ARG A 132 -0.85 -20.16 10.12
CA ARG A 132 -1.56 -21.45 10.10
C ARG A 132 -2.82 -21.41 9.23
N ALA A 133 -3.59 -20.31 9.29
CA ALA A 133 -4.77 -20.14 8.47
C ALA A 133 -4.43 -20.08 6.97
N VAL A 134 -3.35 -19.40 6.60
CA VAL A 134 -2.86 -19.36 5.22
C VAL A 134 -2.42 -20.77 4.76
N GLU A 135 -1.67 -21.50 5.58
CA GLU A 135 -1.23 -22.88 5.28
C GLU A 135 -2.43 -23.82 5.13
N GLN A 136 -3.44 -23.70 5.98
CA GLN A 136 -4.64 -24.53 5.97
C GLN A 136 -5.62 -24.14 4.85
N ASN A 137 -5.75 -22.84 4.55
CA ASN A 137 -6.67 -22.31 3.53
C ASN A 137 -6.10 -22.37 2.11
N ALA A 138 -4.81 -22.66 1.93
CA ALA A 138 -4.33 -23.16 0.66
C ALA A 138 -5.08 -24.44 0.23
N ALA A 139 -5.76 -25.14 1.19
CA ALA A 139 -6.58 -26.31 0.96
C ALA A 139 -8.11 -26.04 1.03
N ASN A 140 -8.58 -24.96 1.67
CA ASN A 140 -10.03 -24.71 1.87
C ASN A 140 -10.31 -23.21 1.98
N SER A 141 -10.67 -22.58 0.89
CA SER A 141 -10.96 -21.15 0.81
C SER A 141 -12.24 -20.72 1.52
N GLY A 142 -12.12 -19.87 2.53
CA GLY A 142 -12.95 -18.67 2.53
C GLY A 142 -14.24 -18.65 3.32
N GLN A 143 -14.31 -19.18 4.55
CA GLN A 143 -15.50 -18.95 5.41
C GLN A 143 -15.21 -18.48 6.85
N LEU A 144 -13.99 -18.11 7.16
CA LEU A 144 -13.67 -17.58 8.50
C LEU A 144 -13.66 -16.05 8.48
N SER A 145 -14.39 -15.44 9.40
CA SER A 145 -14.31 -14.00 9.65
C SER A 145 -13.13 -13.68 10.58
N LEU A 146 -12.62 -12.43 10.54
CA LEU A 146 -11.53 -11.97 11.41
C LEU A 146 -11.88 -11.97 12.91
N GLY A 147 -13.12 -12.31 13.28
CA GLY A 147 -13.61 -12.37 14.67
C GLY A 147 -13.83 -13.79 15.20
N GLU A 148 -13.58 -14.80 14.40
CA GLU A 148 -13.61 -16.23 14.75
C GLU A 148 -12.19 -16.81 14.84
#